data_6b590a3be7d1a7761dc666d23a97e742
#
_entry.id   6b590a3be7d1a7761dc666d23a97e742
#
_cell.length_a   1.000
_cell.length_b   1.000
_cell.length_c   1.000
_cell.angle_alpha   90.00
_cell.angle_beta   90.00
_cell.angle_gamma   90.00
#
_symmetry.space_group_name_H-M   'P 1'
#
loop_
_entity.id
_entity.type
_entity.pdbx_description
1 polymer ?
#
loop_
_entity_poly.entity_id
_entity_poly.type
_entity_poly.pdbx_seq_one_letter_code
_entity_poly.pdbx_strand_id
1 'polypeptide(L)'
;MTPTSTAPPAFPTAELGLTENPLILALPPSVNGNAASPEQINAAKVLASQFTQRTGYAVVTIIPDDYTSLVEALELGNAHIVLLEPYAYELAYQRGLVRAAYAVLREGEGKYGAQFLASRRGGFTSYFDEGTDENLDDASTALAQFADKKPCWSDEVSPSGYVVPLGYLNESQIVTKPPAFVEGHPTVVRSLYASGICDFGATYIDARKFPSLEDEFPDLIEQVIVVWQIPPIIPYEVLAFSTKMPQGMRELFASLVPAIMQTDDGKAAFQTAYNIEELEPANDGYYEEFRRYVNESAVDLTTLVE
;
A
#
# COMPACT_ATOMS: atom_id res chain seq x y z
N MET A 1 -58.39 -15.48 9.84
CA MET A 1 -57.95 -14.26 9.17
C MET A 1 -56.60 -13.91 9.74
N THR A 2 -55.54 -14.13 8.98
CA THR A 2 -54.17 -13.78 9.35
C THR A 2 -53.96 -12.29 9.08
N PRO A 3 -53.44 -11.50 9.99
CA PRO A 3 -53.16 -10.09 9.73
C PRO A 3 -52.03 -9.98 8.71
N THR A 4 -52.31 -9.30 7.60
CA THR A 4 -51.33 -8.93 6.59
C THR A 4 -50.45 -7.82 7.18
N SER A 5 -49.19 -8.13 7.53
CA SER A 5 -48.19 -7.15 7.91
C SER A 5 -47.90 -6.30 6.68
N THR A 6 -48.42 -5.09 6.62
CA THR A 6 -47.99 -4.07 5.65
C THR A 6 -46.62 -3.54 6.13
N ALA A 7 -45.57 -3.81 5.33
CA ALA A 7 -44.29 -3.16 5.54
C ALA A 7 -44.48 -1.62 5.52
N PRO A 8 -43.81 -0.88 6.39
CA PRO A 8 -43.87 0.58 6.35
C PRO A 8 -43.41 1.11 4.99
N PRO A 9 -43.99 2.22 4.49
CA PRO A 9 -43.57 2.80 3.23
C PRO A 9 -42.07 3.14 3.28
N ALA A 10 -41.31 2.63 2.30
CA ALA A 10 -39.91 3.01 2.14
C ALA A 10 -39.87 4.51 1.78
N PHE A 11 -39.25 5.31 2.62
CA PHE A 11 -38.96 6.69 2.26
C PHE A 11 -37.95 6.66 1.08
N PRO A 12 -38.15 7.49 0.04
CA PRO A 12 -37.16 7.58 -1.04
C PRO A 12 -35.83 7.99 -0.44
N THR A 13 -34.79 7.17 -0.66
CA THR A 13 -33.42 7.52 -0.28
C THR A 13 -33.01 8.77 -1.07
N ALA A 14 -32.54 9.81 -0.39
CA ALA A 14 -32.07 11.02 -1.05
C ALA A 14 -30.97 10.66 -2.06
N GLU A 15 -30.98 11.35 -3.21
CA GLU A 15 -29.96 11.14 -4.25
C GLU A 15 -28.56 11.47 -3.71
N LEU A 16 -27.60 10.64 -4.06
CA LEU A 16 -26.21 10.80 -3.60
C LEU A 16 -25.61 12.12 -4.10
N GLY A 17 -24.98 12.84 -3.19
CA GLY A 17 -24.38 14.16 -3.47
C GLY A 17 -25.28 15.34 -3.13
N LEU A 18 -26.51 15.11 -2.62
CA LEU A 18 -27.32 16.17 -2.01
C LEU A 18 -26.93 16.39 -0.54
N THR A 19 -27.36 17.51 0.04
CA THR A 19 -27.08 17.87 1.43
C THR A 19 -27.56 16.80 2.42
N GLU A 20 -28.68 16.13 2.13
CA GLU A 20 -29.27 15.08 2.94
C GLU A 20 -28.59 13.71 2.74
N ASN A 21 -27.79 13.56 1.68
CA ASN A 21 -27.02 12.36 1.36
C ASN A 21 -25.70 12.76 0.67
N PRO A 22 -24.74 13.40 1.40
CA PRO A 22 -23.53 13.94 0.80
C PRO A 22 -22.56 12.84 0.39
N LEU A 23 -21.67 13.17 -0.55
CA LEU A 23 -20.46 12.40 -0.79
C LEU A 23 -19.52 12.52 0.42
N ILE A 24 -18.84 11.45 0.73
CA ILE A 24 -17.94 11.39 1.88
C ILE A 24 -16.50 11.21 1.40
N LEU A 25 -15.66 12.20 1.70
CA LEU A 25 -14.21 12.16 1.55
C LEU A 25 -13.60 11.65 2.86
N ALA A 26 -12.99 10.48 2.84
CA ALA A 26 -12.34 9.92 4.02
C ALA A 26 -10.86 10.30 4.05
N LEU A 27 -10.40 10.80 5.20
CA LEU A 27 -8.97 10.87 5.49
C LEU A 27 -8.42 9.44 5.70
N PRO A 28 -7.11 9.23 5.49
CA PRO A 28 -6.51 7.99 5.94
C PRO A 28 -6.66 7.86 7.46
N PRO A 29 -6.78 6.65 7.97
CA PRO A 29 -6.76 6.39 9.40
C PRO A 29 -5.51 6.94 10.05
N SER A 30 -5.58 7.18 11.35
CA SER A 30 -4.42 7.63 12.10
C SER A 30 -3.33 6.54 12.13
N VAL A 31 -2.14 6.89 11.66
CA VAL A 31 -0.98 6.00 11.75
C VAL A 31 -0.42 6.04 13.18
N ASN A 32 -0.14 4.89 13.77
CA ASN A 32 0.41 4.74 15.14
C ASN A 32 -0.52 5.25 16.26
N GLY A 33 -1.83 5.18 16.09
CA GLY A 33 -2.78 5.57 17.13
C GLY A 33 -2.88 7.08 17.38
N ASN A 34 -2.28 7.91 16.54
CA ASN A 34 -2.38 9.37 16.63
C ASN A 34 -3.62 9.82 15.83
N ALA A 35 -4.58 10.44 16.52
CA ALA A 35 -5.73 11.05 15.84
C ALA A 35 -5.27 12.11 14.83
N ALA A 36 -6.02 12.27 13.73
CA ALA A 36 -5.73 13.31 12.75
C ALA A 36 -5.64 14.70 13.41
N SER A 37 -4.62 15.46 13.04
CA SER A 37 -4.42 16.80 13.60
C SER A 37 -5.51 17.77 13.12
N PRO A 38 -5.75 18.87 13.87
CA PRO A 38 -6.66 19.93 13.43
C PRO A 38 -6.31 20.48 12.03
N GLU A 39 -5.03 20.54 11.69
CA GLU A 39 -4.54 20.98 10.40
C GLU A 39 -4.93 19.99 9.29
N GLN A 40 -4.77 18.68 9.52
CA GLN A 40 -5.20 17.63 8.58
C GLN A 40 -6.71 17.66 8.36
N ILE A 41 -7.49 17.79 9.44
CA ILE A 41 -8.96 17.91 9.37
C ILE A 41 -9.37 19.14 8.55
N ASN A 42 -8.71 20.28 8.77
CA ASN A 42 -9.01 21.51 8.03
C ASN A 42 -8.61 21.39 6.55
N ALA A 43 -7.48 20.78 6.25
CA ALA A 43 -7.04 20.54 4.89
C ALA A 43 -8.02 19.61 4.13
N ALA A 44 -8.53 18.56 4.76
CA ALA A 44 -9.55 17.71 4.17
C ALA A 44 -10.85 18.47 3.87
N LYS A 45 -11.27 19.38 4.78
CA LYS A 45 -12.43 20.26 4.54
C LYS A 45 -12.20 21.22 3.36
N VAL A 46 -10.97 21.70 3.17
CA VAL A 46 -10.62 22.51 1.99
C VAL A 46 -10.80 21.67 0.71
N LEU A 47 -10.31 20.41 0.67
CA LEU A 47 -10.51 19.52 -0.47
C LEU A 47 -11.99 19.24 -0.72
N ALA A 48 -12.76 18.92 0.30
CA ALA A 48 -14.21 18.73 0.18
C ALA A 48 -14.92 19.96 -0.40
N SER A 49 -14.54 21.16 0.08
CA SER A 49 -15.05 22.44 -0.45
C SER A 49 -14.64 22.65 -1.91
N GLN A 50 -13.42 22.32 -2.30
CA GLN A 50 -12.94 22.41 -3.69
C GLN A 50 -13.77 21.52 -4.63
N PHE A 51 -14.08 20.29 -4.21
CA PHE A 51 -14.98 19.41 -4.97
C PHE A 51 -16.40 19.96 -5.02
N THR A 52 -16.95 20.39 -3.89
CA THR A 52 -18.31 20.96 -3.83
C THR A 52 -18.46 22.18 -4.76
N GLN A 53 -17.52 23.10 -4.72
CA GLN A 53 -17.58 24.32 -5.56
C GLN A 53 -17.53 24.03 -7.06
N ARG A 54 -16.80 23.00 -7.47
CA ARG A 54 -16.64 22.63 -8.88
C ARG A 54 -17.74 21.76 -9.43
N THR A 55 -18.40 20.96 -8.58
CA THR A 55 -19.39 19.99 -9.01
C THR A 55 -20.83 20.37 -8.65
N GLY A 56 -21.01 21.20 -7.63
CA GLY A 56 -22.32 21.44 -7.01
C GLY A 56 -22.80 20.31 -6.09
N TYR A 57 -22.10 19.17 -6.03
CA TYR A 57 -22.44 18.10 -5.08
C TYR A 57 -21.95 18.43 -3.67
N ALA A 58 -22.74 18.08 -2.67
CA ALA A 58 -22.33 18.21 -1.28
C ALA A 58 -21.26 17.15 -0.95
N VAL A 59 -20.11 17.59 -0.45
CA VAL A 59 -19.01 16.73 -0.02
C VAL A 59 -18.66 17.06 1.44
N VAL A 60 -18.61 16.03 2.28
CA VAL A 60 -18.22 16.12 3.69
C VAL A 60 -17.04 15.21 3.97
N THR A 61 -16.40 15.36 5.14
CA THR A 61 -15.23 14.58 5.52
C THR A 61 -15.51 13.67 6.72
N ILE A 62 -14.89 12.49 6.72
CA ILE A 62 -14.81 11.61 7.88
C ILE A 62 -13.36 11.23 8.18
N ILE A 63 -13.13 10.75 9.38
CA ILE A 63 -11.85 10.17 9.81
C ILE A 63 -12.18 8.78 10.37
N PRO A 64 -11.84 7.70 9.67
CA PRO A 64 -11.98 6.35 10.19
C PRO A 64 -10.91 6.07 11.27
N ASP A 65 -11.19 5.13 12.17
CA ASP A 65 -10.27 4.76 13.25
C ASP A 65 -9.06 3.97 12.71
N ASP A 66 -9.31 3.09 11.73
CA ASP A 66 -8.35 2.22 11.06
C ASP A 66 -8.78 1.92 9.62
N TYR A 67 -7.93 1.21 8.85
CA TYR A 67 -8.26 0.83 7.48
C TYR A 67 -9.38 -0.22 7.40
N THR A 68 -9.52 -1.08 8.40
CA THR A 68 -10.65 -2.01 8.48
C THR A 68 -11.97 -1.26 8.54
N SER A 69 -12.09 -0.27 9.43
CA SER A 69 -13.26 0.63 9.53
C SER A 69 -13.50 1.42 8.25
N LEU A 70 -12.44 1.82 7.54
CA LEU A 70 -12.57 2.49 6.23
C LEU A 70 -13.14 1.56 5.17
N VAL A 71 -12.69 0.30 5.11
CA VAL A 71 -13.22 -0.71 4.18
C VAL A 71 -14.68 -1.03 4.51
N GLU A 72 -15.04 -1.15 5.78
CA GLU A 72 -16.45 -1.30 6.20
C GLU A 72 -17.31 -0.08 5.82
N ALA A 73 -16.79 1.14 5.98
CA ALA A 73 -17.48 2.34 5.55
C ALA A 73 -17.74 2.37 4.04
N LEU A 74 -16.79 1.89 3.22
CA LEU A 74 -16.97 1.71 1.78
C LEU A 74 -18.09 0.69 1.46
N GLU A 75 -18.12 -0.43 2.17
CA GLU A 75 -19.14 -1.48 1.99
C GLU A 75 -20.54 -0.97 2.32
N LEU A 76 -20.67 -0.20 3.39
CA LEU A 76 -21.92 0.43 3.82
C LEU A 76 -22.34 1.64 2.95
N GLY A 77 -21.45 2.19 2.12
CA GLY A 77 -21.69 3.41 1.36
C GLY A 77 -21.51 4.68 2.18
N ASN A 78 -20.74 4.61 3.25
CA ASN A 78 -20.39 5.72 4.15
C ASN A 78 -18.99 6.29 3.87
N ALA A 79 -18.32 5.88 2.79
CA ALA A 79 -17.12 6.46 2.25
C ALA A 79 -17.18 6.39 0.71
N HIS A 80 -16.71 7.46 0.03
CA HIS A 80 -16.85 7.59 -1.42
C HIS A 80 -15.57 7.96 -2.14
N ILE A 81 -14.76 8.85 -1.55
CA ILE A 81 -13.46 9.30 -2.04
C ILE A 81 -12.47 8.92 -0.95
N VAL A 82 -11.51 8.05 -1.25
CA VAL A 82 -10.63 7.44 -0.23
C VAL A 82 -9.20 7.43 -0.69
N LEU A 83 -8.28 7.59 0.25
CA LEU A 83 -6.88 7.23 0.10
C LEU A 83 -6.65 5.93 0.88
N LEU A 84 -6.21 4.91 0.18
CA LEU A 84 -5.99 3.57 0.74
C LEU A 84 -4.51 3.21 0.64
N GLU A 85 -3.98 2.61 1.68
CA GLU A 85 -2.72 1.90 1.59
C GLU A 85 -2.86 0.65 0.69
N PRO A 86 -1.75 0.06 0.20
CA PRO A 86 -1.82 -1.01 -0.79
C PRO A 86 -2.70 -2.21 -0.41
N TYR A 87 -2.61 -2.70 0.82
CA TYR A 87 -3.40 -3.86 1.24
C TYR A 87 -4.88 -3.55 1.43
N ALA A 88 -5.19 -2.38 2.01
CA ALA A 88 -6.57 -1.91 2.15
C ALA A 88 -7.22 -1.69 0.77
N TYR A 89 -6.45 -1.18 -0.21
CA TYR A 89 -6.92 -1.09 -1.59
C TYR A 89 -7.20 -2.48 -2.18
N GLU A 90 -6.29 -3.44 -2.03
CA GLU A 90 -6.49 -4.79 -2.56
C GLU A 90 -7.69 -5.49 -1.93
N LEU A 91 -7.87 -5.35 -0.61
CA LEU A 91 -9.03 -5.89 0.09
C LEU A 91 -10.34 -5.26 -0.40
N ALA A 92 -10.39 -3.93 -0.52
CA ALA A 92 -11.56 -3.22 -1.03
C ALA A 92 -11.82 -3.53 -2.52
N TYR A 93 -10.77 -3.68 -3.33
CA TYR A 93 -10.87 -4.06 -4.73
C TYR A 93 -11.43 -5.48 -4.92
N GLN A 94 -10.90 -6.48 -4.18
CA GLN A 94 -11.39 -7.86 -4.21
C GLN A 94 -12.87 -7.97 -3.82
N ARG A 95 -13.33 -7.13 -2.89
CA ARG A 95 -14.75 -7.02 -2.51
C ARG A 95 -15.58 -6.19 -3.50
N GLY A 96 -14.97 -5.65 -4.55
CA GLY A 96 -15.66 -4.84 -5.57
C GLY A 96 -16.12 -3.46 -5.08
N LEU A 97 -15.52 -2.93 -4.01
CA LEU A 97 -15.97 -1.70 -3.33
C LEU A 97 -15.40 -0.43 -3.94
N VAL A 98 -14.23 -0.50 -4.60
CA VAL A 98 -13.51 0.67 -5.12
C VAL A 98 -13.03 0.48 -6.56
N ARG A 99 -12.68 1.60 -7.18
CA ARG A 99 -11.89 1.70 -8.42
C ARG A 99 -10.76 2.70 -8.21
N ALA A 100 -9.54 2.32 -8.56
CA ALA A 100 -8.39 3.20 -8.56
C ALA A 100 -8.57 4.33 -9.57
N ALA A 101 -8.07 5.51 -9.23
CA ALA A 101 -8.03 6.67 -10.12
C ALA A 101 -6.64 7.28 -10.22
N TYR A 102 -5.89 7.30 -9.11
CA TYR A 102 -4.53 7.85 -9.07
C TYR A 102 -3.64 7.02 -8.14
N ALA A 103 -2.39 6.85 -8.56
CA ALA A 103 -1.30 6.39 -7.70
C ALA A 103 -0.60 7.60 -7.07
N VAL A 104 -0.24 7.49 -5.81
CA VAL A 104 0.61 8.47 -5.14
C VAL A 104 2.06 8.26 -5.58
N LEU A 105 2.75 9.36 -5.92
CA LEU A 105 4.17 9.32 -6.21
C LEU A 105 4.99 9.73 -4.99
N ARG A 106 6.12 9.05 -4.80
CA ARG A 106 7.16 9.39 -3.84
C ARG A 106 8.47 9.59 -4.61
N GLU A 107 9.04 10.78 -4.53
CA GLU A 107 10.25 11.12 -5.30
C GLU A 107 10.10 10.88 -6.81
N GLY A 108 8.87 11.08 -7.35
CA GLY A 108 8.54 10.88 -8.76
C GLY A 108 8.19 9.45 -9.16
N GLU A 109 8.29 8.48 -8.24
CA GLU A 109 8.01 7.07 -8.50
C GLU A 109 6.70 6.62 -7.84
N GLY A 110 5.86 5.89 -8.56
CA GLY A 110 4.59 5.35 -8.03
C GLY A 110 4.69 3.98 -7.40
N LYS A 111 5.85 3.33 -7.56
CA LYS A 111 6.15 2.00 -7.01
C LYS A 111 7.59 1.92 -6.57
N TYR A 112 7.87 1.04 -5.63
CA TYR A 112 9.23 0.72 -5.20
C TYR A 112 9.48 -0.79 -5.26
N GLY A 113 10.75 -1.16 -5.23
CA GLY A 113 11.21 -2.54 -5.28
C GLY A 113 11.62 -3.09 -3.92
N ALA A 114 11.96 -4.36 -3.91
CA ALA A 114 12.54 -5.04 -2.76
C ALA A 114 13.78 -5.83 -3.20
N GLN A 115 14.52 -6.38 -2.25
CA GLN A 115 15.68 -7.18 -2.55
C GLN A 115 15.81 -8.35 -1.59
N PHE A 116 16.24 -9.49 -2.12
CA PHE A 116 16.68 -10.61 -1.33
C PHE A 116 18.16 -10.44 -0.99
N LEU A 117 18.46 -10.56 0.29
CA LEU A 117 19.80 -10.41 0.85
C LEU A 117 20.26 -11.71 1.50
N ALA A 118 21.57 -11.95 1.47
CA ALA A 118 22.17 -13.07 2.19
C ALA A 118 23.56 -12.70 2.72
N SER A 119 24.01 -13.41 3.76
CA SER A 119 25.39 -13.28 4.21
C SER A 119 26.34 -13.90 3.19
N ARG A 120 27.40 -13.20 2.81
CA ARG A 120 28.47 -13.75 1.96
C ARG A 120 29.06 -15.04 2.53
N ARG A 121 29.15 -15.13 3.87
CA ARG A 121 29.64 -16.33 4.56
C ARG A 121 28.73 -17.55 4.40
N GLY A 122 27.48 -17.35 4.00
CA GLY A 122 26.51 -18.43 3.71
C GLY A 122 26.77 -19.17 2.41
N GLY A 123 27.70 -18.70 1.57
CA GLY A 123 28.06 -19.33 0.30
C GLY A 123 27.01 -19.14 -0.80
N PHE A 124 26.14 -18.13 -0.67
CA PHE A 124 25.14 -17.78 -1.69
C PHE A 124 25.79 -17.08 -2.88
N THR A 125 25.23 -17.33 -4.07
CA THR A 125 25.60 -16.65 -5.30
C THR A 125 24.72 -15.41 -5.48
N SER A 126 25.34 -14.26 -5.80
CA SER A 126 24.61 -13.09 -6.27
C SER A 126 24.18 -13.28 -7.71
N TYR A 127 22.90 -13.12 -7.98
CA TYR A 127 22.32 -13.01 -9.31
C TYR A 127 21.92 -11.56 -9.63
N PHE A 128 22.59 -10.61 -9.00
CA PHE A 128 22.42 -9.19 -9.20
C PHE A 128 23.79 -8.54 -9.46
N ASP A 129 23.86 -7.73 -10.51
CA ASP A 129 25.04 -6.93 -10.84
C ASP A 129 24.85 -5.50 -10.32
N GLU A 130 25.54 -5.16 -9.22
CA GLU A 130 25.50 -3.82 -8.62
C GLU A 130 26.08 -2.73 -9.54
N GLY A 131 26.86 -3.08 -10.56
CA GLY A 131 27.44 -2.13 -11.50
C GLY A 131 26.49 -1.68 -12.60
N THR A 132 25.59 -2.57 -13.04
CA THR A 132 24.55 -2.29 -14.04
C THR A 132 23.17 -2.10 -13.45
N ASP A 133 23.00 -2.40 -12.14
CA ASP A 133 21.73 -2.41 -11.43
C ASP A 133 20.69 -3.37 -12.07
N GLU A 134 21.18 -4.55 -12.52
CA GLU A 134 20.36 -5.54 -13.23
C GLU A 134 20.46 -6.93 -12.61
N ASN A 135 19.33 -7.66 -12.61
CA ASN A 135 19.34 -9.10 -12.33
C ASN A 135 19.99 -9.88 -13.47
N LEU A 136 20.84 -10.85 -13.12
CA LEU A 136 21.60 -11.68 -14.08
C LEU A 136 20.82 -12.90 -14.56
N ASP A 137 19.75 -13.27 -13.84
CA ASP A 137 18.89 -14.42 -14.18
C ASP A 137 17.47 -14.18 -13.64
N ASP A 138 16.54 -15.08 -13.95
CA ASP A 138 15.17 -15.01 -13.44
C ASP A 138 15.08 -15.34 -11.92
N ALA A 139 13.94 -14.98 -11.32
CA ALA A 139 13.69 -15.19 -9.91
C ALA A 139 13.79 -16.67 -9.51
N SER A 140 13.24 -17.57 -10.32
CA SER A 140 13.19 -19.01 -9.99
C SER A 140 14.60 -19.61 -9.94
N THR A 141 15.49 -19.21 -10.82
CA THR A 141 16.91 -19.62 -10.83
C THR A 141 17.64 -19.02 -9.62
N ALA A 142 17.52 -17.70 -9.41
CA ALA A 142 18.25 -17.02 -8.38
C ALA A 142 17.83 -17.47 -6.94
N LEU A 143 16.53 -17.63 -6.75
CA LEU A 143 15.95 -17.93 -5.42
C LEU A 143 16.00 -19.44 -5.08
N ALA A 144 16.24 -20.34 -6.03
CA ALA A 144 16.34 -21.80 -5.78
C ALA A 144 17.32 -22.16 -4.66
N GLN A 145 18.37 -21.36 -4.48
CA GLN A 145 19.37 -21.56 -3.42
C GLN A 145 18.82 -21.33 -1.99
N PHE A 146 17.60 -20.78 -1.85
CA PHE A 146 16.93 -20.59 -0.55
C PHE A 146 16.11 -21.79 -0.10
N ALA A 147 16.03 -22.85 -0.91
CA ALA A 147 15.40 -24.12 -0.49
C ALA A 147 16.05 -24.65 0.81
N ASP A 148 15.21 -25.02 1.79
CA ASP A 148 15.64 -25.47 3.13
C ASP A 148 16.52 -24.46 3.90
N LYS A 149 16.46 -23.16 3.55
CA LYS A 149 17.14 -22.09 4.29
C LYS A 149 16.15 -21.36 5.19
N LYS A 150 16.68 -20.71 6.24
CA LYS A 150 15.87 -19.94 7.19
C LYS A 150 15.85 -18.47 6.84
N PRO A 151 14.67 -17.88 6.51
CA PRO A 151 14.55 -16.45 6.24
C PRO A 151 14.47 -15.63 7.52
N CYS A 152 14.95 -14.36 7.44
CA CYS A 152 14.57 -13.26 8.31
C CYS A 152 13.64 -12.31 7.58
N TRP A 153 12.48 -12.05 8.15
CA TRP A 153 11.52 -11.04 7.68
C TRP A 153 11.49 -9.84 8.61
N SER A 154 11.18 -8.65 8.09
CA SER A 154 11.17 -7.42 8.88
C SER A 154 10.02 -7.40 9.89
N ASP A 155 8.81 -7.65 9.43
CA ASP A 155 7.57 -7.77 10.20
C ASP A 155 6.48 -8.47 9.37
N GLU A 156 5.37 -8.85 10.02
CA GLU A 156 4.32 -9.68 9.40
C GLU A 156 3.46 -8.92 8.39
N VAL A 157 3.49 -7.58 8.39
CA VAL A 157 2.70 -6.75 7.48
C VAL A 157 3.56 -6.03 6.43
N SER A 158 4.87 -6.25 6.41
CA SER A 158 5.76 -5.56 5.47
C SER A 158 5.61 -6.04 4.04
N PRO A 159 5.26 -5.16 3.06
CA PRO A 159 5.21 -5.55 1.66
C PRO A 159 6.57 -5.98 1.12
N SER A 160 7.65 -5.22 1.39
CA SER A 160 9.00 -5.45 0.86
C SER A 160 9.87 -6.34 1.72
N GLY A 161 9.54 -6.46 3.01
CA GLY A 161 10.32 -7.28 3.95
C GLY A 161 9.72 -8.65 4.22
N TYR A 162 8.54 -8.97 3.68
CA TYR A 162 7.88 -10.26 3.91
C TYR A 162 6.93 -10.68 2.79
N VAL A 163 5.78 -9.98 2.61
CA VAL A 163 4.64 -10.50 1.83
C VAL A 163 4.99 -10.71 0.36
N VAL A 164 5.53 -9.70 -0.32
CA VAL A 164 5.90 -9.80 -1.73
C VAL A 164 7.07 -10.77 -1.93
N PRO A 165 8.17 -10.71 -1.15
CA PRO A 165 9.21 -11.74 -1.19
C PRO A 165 8.71 -13.16 -0.98
N LEU A 166 7.79 -13.39 -0.04
CA LEU A 166 7.17 -14.70 0.16
C LEU A 166 6.38 -15.15 -1.07
N GLY A 167 5.65 -14.21 -1.72
CA GLY A 167 4.95 -14.48 -2.97
C GLY A 167 5.89 -14.98 -4.08
N TYR A 168 7.06 -14.38 -4.24
CA TYR A 168 8.09 -14.84 -5.19
C TYR A 168 8.63 -16.25 -4.86
N LEU A 169 8.86 -16.53 -3.58
CA LEU A 169 9.30 -17.85 -3.16
C LEU A 169 8.24 -18.92 -3.42
N ASN A 170 6.98 -18.63 -3.10
CA ASN A 170 5.86 -19.55 -3.29
C ASN A 170 5.58 -19.79 -4.79
N GLU A 171 5.58 -18.75 -5.63
CA GLU A 171 5.46 -18.90 -7.07
C GLU A 171 6.55 -19.79 -7.65
N SER A 172 7.77 -19.66 -7.14
CA SER A 172 8.92 -20.49 -7.52
C SER A 172 8.92 -21.86 -6.84
N GLN A 173 7.91 -22.18 -6.04
CA GLN A 173 7.76 -23.45 -5.29
C GLN A 173 8.95 -23.73 -4.33
N ILE A 174 9.54 -22.69 -3.77
CA ILE A 174 10.69 -22.77 -2.87
C ILE A 174 10.20 -22.88 -1.42
N VAL A 175 10.40 -24.04 -0.81
CA VAL A 175 10.05 -24.30 0.60
C VAL A 175 11.24 -23.92 1.48
N THR A 176 11.00 -23.01 2.42
CA THR A 176 12.01 -22.54 3.38
C THR A 176 11.78 -23.16 4.78
N LYS A 177 12.76 -23.01 5.67
CA LYS A 177 12.57 -23.29 7.09
C LYS A 177 11.64 -22.25 7.73
N PRO A 178 11.07 -22.55 8.92
CA PRO A 178 10.30 -21.55 9.66
C PRO A 178 11.07 -20.23 9.83
N PRO A 179 10.44 -19.08 9.54
CA PRO A 179 11.11 -17.77 9.53
C PRO A 179 11.44 -17.25 10.94
N ALA A 180 12.24 -16.20 10.98
CA ALA A 180 12.33 -15.30 12.12
C ALA A 180 11.83 -13.91 11.69
N PHE A 181 10.91 -13.32 12.44
CA PHE A 181 10.54 -11.90 12.33
C PHE A 181 11.44 -11.10 13.29
N VAL A 182 12.12 -10.07 12.77
CA VAL A 182 13.21 -9.39 13.51
C VAL A 182 12.98 -7.90 13.72
N GLU A 183 11.78 -7.43 13.42
CA GLU A 183 11.33 -6.05 13.58
C GLU A 183 12.21 -5.00 12.88
N GLY A 184 11.86 -4.74 11.62
CA GLY A 184 12.43 -3.69 10.78
C GLY A 184 13.56 -4.13 9.86
N HIS A 185 13.65 -3.46 8.71
CA HIS A 185 14.62 -3.75 7.65
C HIS A 185 16.10 -3.66 8.09
N PRO A 186 16.51 -2.63 8.87
CA PRO A 186 17.88 -2.59 9.36
C PRO A 186 18.25 -3.79 10.25
N THR A 187 17.28 -4.35 10.98
CA THR A 187 17.51 -5.53 11.83
C THR A 187 17.67 -6.80 11.00
N VAL A 188 16.97 -6.93 9.86
CA VAL A 188 17.22 -8.00 8.88
C VAL A 188 18.68 -7.94 8.43
N VAL A 189 19.15 -6.77 8.01
CA VAL A 189 20.54 -6.57 7.55
C VAL A 189 21.56 -6.91 8.65
N ARG A 190 21.34 -6.43 9.88
CA ARG A 190 22.22 -6.77 11.04
C ARG A 190 22.26 -8.28 11.32
N SER A 191 21.10 -8.96 11.23
CA SER A 191 20.98 -10.40 11.46
C SER A 191 21.77 -11.22 10.44
N LEU A 192 21.77 -10.77 9.18
CA LEU A 192 22.56 -11.38 8.11
C LEU A 192 24.07 -11.10 8.26
N TYR A 193 24.44 -9.90 8.66
CA TYR A 193 25.83 -9.54 8.93
C TYR A 193 26.41 -10.34 10.10
N ALA A 194 25.69 -10.40 11.22
CA ALA A 194 26.12 -11.15 12.41
C ALA A 194 26.17 -12.66 12.18
N SER A 195 25.35 -13.17 11.25
CA SER A 195 25.15 -14.59 10.94
C SER A 195 24.58 -15.42 12.12
N GLY A 196 23.96 -16.55 11.81
CA GLY A 196 23.51 -17.54 12.82
C GLY A 196 22.04 -17.41 13.25
N ILE A 197 21.33 -16.32 12.95
CA ILE A 197 19.88 -16.19 13.20
C ILE A 197 19.08 -16.72 12.00
N CYS A 198 19.47 -16.28 10.80
CA CYS A 198 18.86 -16.65 9.52
C CYS A 198 19.94 -16.77 8.44
N ASP A 199 19.58 -17.40 7.33
CA ASP A 199 20.46 -17.63 6.19
C ASP A 199 20.33 -16.52 5.14
N PHE A 200 19.12 -15.99 4.96
CA PHE A 200 18.77 -14.92 4.01
C PHE A 200 17.62 -14.08 4.56
N GLY A 201 17.26 -13.01 3.88
CA GLY A 201 16.13 -12.16 4.23
C GLY A 201 15.73 -11.25 3.08
N ALA A 202 14.72 -10.41 3.30
CA ALA A 202 14.31 -9.42 2.32
C ALA A 202 14.10 -8.05 2.96
N THR A 203 14.33 -7.01 2.14
CA THR A 203 14.17 -5.61 2.54
C THR A 203 13.72 -4.76 1.35
N TYR A 204 13.36 -3.49 1.60
CA TYR A 204 13.31 -2.50 0.52
C TYR A 204 14.72 -2.25 -0.06
N ILE A 205 14.81 -1.70 -1.26
CA ILE A 205 16.04 -1.30 -1.95
C ILE A 205 16.43 0.13 -1.51
N ASP A 206 17.59 0.40 -0.93
CA ASP A 206 18.58 -0.56 -0.40
C ASP A 206 18.76 -0.33 1.12
N ALA A 207 18.21 -1.22 1.95
CA ALA A 207 18.27 -1.09 3.39
C ALA A 207 19.70 -1.26 3.98
N ARG A 208 20.66 -1.75 3.18
CA ARG A 208 22.09 -1.82 3.58
C ARG A 208 22.71 -0.42 3.72
N LYS A 209 22.14 0.57 3.02
CA LYS A 209 22.55 1.99 3.03
C LYS A 209 21.86 2.81 4.12
N PHE A 210 21.30 2.16 5.13
CA PHE A 210 20.69 2.89 6.24
C PHE A 210 21.81 3.54 7.10
N PRO A 211 21.75 4.86 7.36
CA PRO A 211 22.90 5.60 7.92
C PRO A 211 23.52 4.98 9.18
N SER A 212 22.68 4.50 10.14
CA SER A 212 23.22 3.88 11.36
C SER A 212 23.92 2.54 11.12
N LEU A 213 23.64 1.85 10.00
CA LEU A 213 24.31 0.59 9.65
C LEU A 213 25.67 0.85 9.01
N GLU A 214 25.79 1.88 8.18
CA GLU A 214 27.05 2.27 7.54
C GLU A 214 28.09 2.71 8.60
N ASP A 215 27.63 3.44 9.62
CA ASP A 215 28.49 3.85 10.73
C ASP A 215 28.92 2.66 11.61
N GLU A 216 28.03 1.69 11.85
CA GLU A 216 28.25 0.54 12.72
C GLU A 216 29.12 -0.55 12.05
N PHE A 217 28.92 -0.75 10.73
CA PHE A 217 29.54 -1.84 9.96
C PHE A 217 30.16 -1.33 8.64
N PRO A 218 31.40 -0.83 8.65
CA PRO A 218 32.02 -0.25 7.45
C PRO A 218 32.17 -1.19 6.26
N ASP A 219 32.19 -2.51 6.49
CA ASP A 219 32.29 -3.56 5.46
C ASP A 219 30.96 -4.23 5.14
N LEU A 220 29.83 -3.62 5.58
CA LEU A 220 28.49 -4.19 5.46
C LEU A 220 28.14 -4.62 4.04
N ILE A 221 28.36 -3.74 3.06
CA ILE A 221 28.04 -3.99 1.63
C ILE A 221 28.84 -5.19 1.10
N GLU A 222 30.05 -5.42 1.60
CA GLU A 222 30.87 -6.57 1.21
C GLU A 222 30.39 -7.88 1.86
N GLN A 223 29.82 -7.81 3.08
CA GLN A 223 29.42 -8.99 3.88
C GLN A 223 27.97 -9.41 3.65
N VAL A 224 27.07 -8.46 3.33
CA VAL A 224 25.66 -8.71 3.05
C VAL A 224 25.40 -8.41 1.58
N ILE A 225 25.31 -9.48 0.77
CA ILE A 225 25.16 -9.37 -0.68
C ILE A 225 23.69 -9.30 -1.08
N VAL A 226 23.40 -8.61 -2.17
CA VAL A 226 22.12 -8.73 -2.89
C VAL A 226 22.18 -10.04 -3.68
N VAL A 227 21.19 -10.89 -3.45
CA VAL A 227 21.04 -12.13 -4.20
C VAL A 227 20.23 -11.89 -5.47
N TRP A 228 19.14 -11.16 -5.34
CA TRP A 228 18.24 -10.82 -6.43
C TRP A 228 17.36 -9.64 -6.04
N GLN A 229 17.00 -8.79 -7.02
CA GLN A 229 16.10 -7.67 -6.77
C GLN A 229 14.71 -7.92 -7.34
N ILE A 230 13.69 -7.62 -6.53
CA ILE A 230 12.30 -7.53 -6.95
C ILE A 230 12.11 -6.19 -7.64
N PRO A 231 11.64 -6.15 -8.89
CA PRO A 231 11.43 -4.89 -9.60
C PRO A 231 10.41 -3.98 -8.89
N PRO A 232 10.28 -2.71 -9.27
CA PRO A 232 9.32 -1.78 -8.68
C PRO A 232 7.87 -2.19 -8.95
N ILE A 233 7.31 -3.06 -8.11
CA ILE A 233 5.93 -3.54 -8.19
C ILE A 233 5.09 -3.18 -6.97
N ILE A 234 5.72 -2.77 -5.87
CA ILE A 234 5.04 -2.44 -4.62
C ILE A 234 4.58 -0.99 -4.70
N PRO A 235 3.26 -0.73 -4.78
CA PRO A 235 2.74 0.62 -4.91
C PRO A 235 2.82 1.38 -3.57
N TYR A 236 2.75 2.70 -3.67
CA TYR A 236 2.39 3.56 -2.57
C TYR A 236 0.87 3.62 -2.43
N GLU A 237 0.33 4.65 -1.78
CA GLU A 237 -1.10 4.78 -1.54
C GLU A 237 -1.89 5.01 -2.85
N VAL A 238 -3.17 4.70 -2.80
CA VAL A 238 -4.11 4.74 -3.91
C VAL A 238 -5.23 5.72 -3.63
N LEU A 239 -5.38 6.75 -4.44
CA LEU A 239 -6.60 7.55 -4.45
C LEU A 239 -7.66 6.81 -5.27
N ALA A 240 -8.71 6.36 -4.60
CA ALA A 240 -9.75 5.53 -5.18
C ALA A 240 -11.16 6.10 -4.92
N PHE A 241 -12.09 5.68 -5.77
CA PHE A 241 -13.50 6.07 -5.66
C PHE A 241 -14.39 4.83 -5.44
N SER A 242 -15.35 4.95 -4.53
CA SER A 242 -16.32 3.89 -4.24
C SER A 242 -17.15 3.52 -5.46
N THR A 243 -17.41 2.22 -5.64
CA THR A 243 -18.33 1.71 -6.65
C THR A 243 -19.79 2.08 -6.36
N LYS A 244 -20.11 2.53 -5.14
CA LYS A 244 -21.42 3.10 -4.80
C LYS A 244 -21.68 4.44 -5.51
N MET A 245 -20.63 5.15 -5.93
CA MET A 245 -20.78 6.32 -6.80
C MET A 245 -21.11 5.86 -8.23
N PRO A 246 -22.10 6.48 -8.91
CA PRO A 246 -22.33 6.27 -10.34
C PRO A 246 -21.07 6.50 -11.16
N GLN A 247 -20.84 5.73 -12.23
CA GLN A 247 -19.61 5.82 -13.04
C GLN A 247 -19.31 7.25 -13.51
N GLY A 248 -20.29 7.95 -14.08
CA GLY A 248 -20.09 9.33 -14.54
C GLY A 248 -19.71 10.31 -13.42
N MET A 249 -20.17 10.04 -12.18
CA MET A 249 -19.77 10.83 -11.03
C MET A 249 -18.32 10.53 -10.64
N ARG A 250 -17.87 9.27 -10.63
CA ARG A 250 -16.46 8.92 -10.39
C ARG A 250 -15.54 9.57 -11.43
N GLU A 251 -15.91 9.49 -12.70
CA GLU A 251 -15.14 10.10 -13.81
C GLU A 251 -15.05 11.62 -13.66
N LEU A 252 -16.17 12.27 -13.30
CA LEU A 252 -16.20 13.71 -13.03
C LEU A 252 -15.23 14.08 -11.89
N PHE A 253 -15.33 13.41 -10.74
CA PHE A 253 -14.48 13.70 -9.59
C PHE A 253 -13.00 13.41 -9.88
N ALA A 254 -12.69 12.30 -10.55
CA ALA A 254 -11.34 11.98 -10.98
C ALA A 254 -10.76 13.08 -11.89
N SER A 255 -11.54 13.57 -12.86
CA SER A 255 -11.09 14.63 -13.77
C SER A 255 -10.74 15.96 -13.10
N LEU A 256 -11.26 16.21 -11.90
CA LEU A 256 -11.00 17.44 -11.14
C LEU A 256 -9.74 17.40 -10.31
N VAL A 257 -9.24 16.20 -9.96
CA VAL A 257 -8.05 16.06 -9.09
C VAL A 257 -6.84 16.84 -9.62
N PRO A 258 -6.44 16.73 -10.91
CA PRO A 258 -5.30 17.50 -11.43
C PRO A 258 -5.52 19.01 -11.35
N ALA A 259 -6.74 19.48 -11.61
CA ALA A 259 -7.05 20.92 -11.55
C ALA A 259 -7.03 21.45 -10.11
N ILE A 260 -7.40 20.64 -9.13
CA ILE A 260 -7.27 20.97 -7.70
C ILE A 260 -5.79 21.01 -7.29
N MET A 261 -5.01 20.00 -7.69
CA MET A 261 -3.57 19.91 -7.41
C MET A 261 -2.75 21.08 -8.02
N GLN A 262 -3.25 21.73 -9.06
CA GLN A 262 -2.61 22.91 -9.68
C GLN A 262 -2.87 24.22 -8.92
N THR A 263 -3.82 24.25 -7.98
CA THR A 263 -4.05 25.43 -7.13
C THR A 263 -3.19 25.35 -5.87
N ASP A 264 -2.69 26.52 -5.39
CA ASP A 264 -1.87 26.57 -4.17
C ASP A 264 -2.61 25.97 -2.97
N ASP A 265 -3.90 26.32 -2.78
CA ASP A 265 -4.72 25.78 -1.69
C ASP A 265 -4.98 24.28 -1.82
N GLY A 266 -5.22 23.80 -3.04
CA GLY A 266 -5.45 22.37 -3.31
C GLY A 266 -4.20 21.54 -3.09
N LYS A 267 -3.06 21.98 -3.61
CA LYS A 267 -1.75 21.33 -3.41
C LYS A 267 -1.40 21.27 -1.92
N ALA A 268 -1.50 22.40 -1.21
CA ALA A 268 -1.26 22.45 0.22
C ALA A 268 -2.22 21.55 1.02
N ALA A 269 -3.48 21.46 0.58
CA ALA A 269 -4.47 20.62 1.24
C ALA A 269 -4.20 19.11 1.02
N PHE A 270 -3.82 18.69 -0.19
CA PHE A 270 -3.41 17.29 -0.45
C PHE A 270 -2.17 16.94 0.36
N GLN A 271 -1.16 17.83 0.40
CA GLN A 271 0.04 17.62 1.21
C GLN A 271 -0.28 17.50 2.69
N THR A 272 -1.12 18.39 3.23
CA THR A 272 -1.41 18.41 4.68
C THR A 272 -2.34 17.29 5.11
N ALA A 273 -3.40 16.99 4.31
CA ALA A 273 -4.39 15.97 4.68
C ALA A 273 -3.88 14.55 4.45
N TYR A 274 -3.10 14.33 3.37
CA TYR A 274 -2.78 12.99 2.87
C TYR A 274 -1.28 12.74 2.67
N ASN A 275 -0.42 13.74 2.95
CA ASN A 275 1.01 13.68 2.64
C ASN A 275 1.28 13.36 1.15
N ILE A 276 0.44 13.91 0.26
CA ILE A 276 0.55 13.75 -1.20
C ILE A 276 1.18 14.99 -1.80
N GLU A 277 2.31 14.82 -2.50
CA GLU A 277 2.97 15.85 -3.29
C GLU A 277 2.63 15.75 -4.77
N GLU A 278 2.58 14.53 -5.27
CA GLU A 278 2.34 14.20 -6.66
C GLU A 278 1.42 13.00 -6.82
N LEU A 279 0.65 13.00 -7.91
CA LEU A 279 -0.28 11.94 -8.30
C LEU A 279 -0.13 11.66 -9.80
N GLU A 280 -0.15 10.38 -10.18
CA GLU A 280 -0.28 9.99 -11.58
C GLU A 280 -1.60 9.22 -11.81
N PRO A 281 -2.24 9.37 -12.98
CA PRO A 281 -3.42 8.59 -13.31
C PRO A 281 -3.12 7.10 -13.28
N ALA A 282 -3.91 6.35 -12.51
CA ALA A 282 -3.78 4.90 -12.39
C ALA A 282 -5.16 4.25 -12.43
N ASN A 283 -5.22 3.02 -12.94
CA ASN A 283 -6.41 2.19 -12.91
C ASN A 283 -6.11 0.88 -12.17
N ASP A 284 -7.12 0.03 -12.01
CA ASP A 284 -6.98 -1.23 -11.27
C ASP A 284 -5.90 -2.18 -11.85
N GLY A 285 -5.58 -2.06 -13.15
CA GLY A 285 -4.50 -2.81 -13.81
C GLY A 285 -3.09 -2.40 -13.38
N TYR A 286 -2.92 -1.14 -12.94
CA TYR A 286 -1.65 -0.65 -12.40
C TYR A 286 -1.15 -1.49 -11.21
N TYR A 287 -2.08 -2.06 -10.44
CA TYR A 287 -1.81 -2.83 -9.21
C TYR A 287 -1.77 -4.35 -9.42
N GLU A 288 -1.94 -4.84 -10.66
CA GLU A 288 -2.12 -6.27 -10.97
C GLU A 288 -0.91 -7.11 -10.53
N GLU A 289 0.30 -6.62 -10.78
CA GLU A 289 1.51 -7.35 -10.43
C GLU A 289 1.72 -7.45 -8.91
N PHE A 290 1.49 -6.36 -8.18
CA PHE A 290 1.49 -6.38 -6.71
C PHE A 290 0.46 -7.36 -6.17
N ARG A 291 -0.78 -7.29 -6.66
CA ARG A 291 -1.89 -8.20 -6.32
C ARG A 291 -1.53 -9.65 -6.52
N ARG A 292 -0.87 -9.97 -7.66
CA ARG A 292 -0.41 -11.32 -7.96
C ARG A 292 0.47 -11.87 -6.82
N TYR A 293 1.51 -11.15 -6.42
CA TYR A 293 2.43 -11.63 -5.40
C TYR A 293 1.87 -11.59 -3.99
N VAL A 294 0.95 -10.68 -3.68
CA VAL A 294 0.17 -10.74 -2.44
C VAL A 294 -0.67 -12.02 -2.39
N ASN A 295 -1.35 -12.39 -3.47
CA ASN A 295 -2.11 -13.64 -3.54
C ASN A 295 -1.20 -14.88 -3.47
N GLU A 296 -0.08 -14.89 -4.20
CA GLU A 296 0.90 -16.00 -4.17
C GLU A 296 1.54 -16.16 -2.79
N SER A 297 1.63 -15.11 -1.98
CA SER A 297 2.12 -15.22 -0.60
C SER A 297 1.24 -16.10 0.28
N ALA A 298 -0.04 -16.25 -0.07
CA ALA A 298 -1.07 -16.94 0.70
C ALA A 298 -1.28 -16.37 2.13
N VAL A 299 -0.81 -15.16 2.40
CA VAL A 299 -1.09 -14.43 3.64
C VAL A 299 -2.53 -13.92 3.59
N ASP A 300 -3.25 -14.04 4.70
CA ASP A 300 -4.62 -13.52 4.77
C ASP A 300 -4.62 -12.00 4.70
N LEU A 301 -5.17 -11.45 3.62
CA LEU A 301 -5.19 -10.01 3.36
C LEU A 301 -5.91 -9.23 4.48
N THR A 302 -6.87 -9.84 5.16
CA THR A 302 -7.59 -9.19 6.27
C THR A 302 -6.69 -8.93 7.48
N THR A 303 -5.64 -9.74 7.67
CA THR A 303 -4.66 -9.54 8.75
C THR A 303 -3.59 -8.49 8.42
N LEU A 304 -3.53 -8.05 7.16
CA LEU A 304 -2.58 -7.03 6.69
C LEU A 304 -3.17 -5.60 6.74
N VAL A 305 -4.46 -5.47 7.06
CA VAL A 305 -5.24 -4.21 6.97
C VAL A 305 -5.65 -3.73 8.38
N GLU A 306 -4.87 -4.01 9.39
CA GLU A 306 -5.14 -3.57 10.76
C GLU A 306 -4.80 -2.10 11.05
#